data_4ecc36e81e5e188f8d82eff56029f89c
#
_entry.id   4ecc36e81e5e188f8d82eff56029f89c
#
_cell.length_a   1.000
_cell.length_b   1.000
_cell.length_c   1.000
_cell.angle_alpha   90.00
_cell.angle_beta   90.00
_cell.angle_gamma   90.00
#
_symmetry.space_group_name_H-M   'P 1'
#
loop_
_entity.id
_entity.type
_entity.pdbx_description
1 polymer ?
#
loop_
_entity_poly.entity_id
_entity_poly.type
_entity_poly.pdbx_seq_one_letter_code
_entity_poly.pdbx_strand_id
1 'polypeptide(L)'
;IIKNLETKTKEIHVMFGQLFGKYLVKENILDEETLNKILSAQLQIRVKLGVIAVADKLLTTEQADEINRIQQQEDKRFGDIAIEKGWLTDAQISELLEKQGNPYMQFLQVLVENSSIKISKIDGYIDDFQKELGLNDEQMAALKKDDVDGVVGAFTKDAQGYAAKIASLVLRNITRFVSNNYYIDNMKKIDHLDYRCMAAQKSEGAHDFCIGFAMKDINETFIKVAEGYTGEQFNMTGVEVSDAVGEFVNCISGLFATAMAKDGMELEILPQVAYENQVAKGEAYVMPIFIDGEELDLYVAIDSNAQPGSMPIIGKMRVNQTQSDIKDAKGTVVI
;
A
#
# COMPACT_ATOMS: atom_id res chain seq x y z
N ILE A 1 -8.53 21.30 12.14
CA ILE A 1 -7.96 20.07 11.51
C ILE A 1 -8.81 18.84 11.82
N ILE A 2 -9.54 18.76 12.98
CA ILE A 2 -10.31 17.56 13.38
C ILE A 2 -11.72 17.48 12.74
N LYS A 3 -12.24 18.52 12.11
CA LYS A 3 -13.62 18.58 11.60
C LYS A 3 -13.85 18.02 10.18
N ASN A 4 -12.79 17.61 9.44
CA ASN A 4 -12.91 17.08 8.06
C ASN A 4 -12.73 15.56 7.99
N LEU A 5 -12.77 14.83 9.12
CA LEU A 5 -12.53 13.38 9.16
C LEU A 5 -13.80 12.52 9.02
N GLU A 6 -14.99 13.13 8.91
CA GLU A 6 -16.25 12.36 8.98
C GLU A 6 -16.89 12.01 7.63
N THR A 7 -16.28 12.31 6.49
CA THR A 7 -16.81 11.96 5.16
C THR A 7 -15.81 11.32 4.20
N LYS A 8 -14.70 10.72 4.69
CA LYS A 8 -13.96 9.79 3.84
C LYS A 8 -14.78 8.50 3.73
N THR A 9 -15.46 8.33 2.60
CA THR A 9 -15.89 7.02 2.09
C THR A 9 -14.82 6.00 2.47
N LYS A 10 -15.24 4.85 3.01
CA LYS A 10 -14.37 3.71 3.31
C LYS A 10 -13.52 3.44 2.08
N GLU A 11 -12.29 3.95 2.07
CA GLU A 11 -11.41 3.90 0.91
C GLU A 11 -11.02 2.44 0.68
N ILE A 12 -11.26 1.97 -0.54
CA ILE A 12 -11.12 0.57 -0.92
C ILE A 12 -9.65 0.31 -1.23
N HIS A 13 -9.03 -0.56 -0.47
CA HIS A 13 -7.69 -1.09 -0.75
C HIS A 13 -7.73 -2.02 -1.97
N VAL A 14 -6.71 -1.99 -2.82
CA VAL A 14 -6.71 -2.74 -4.07
C VAL A 14 -5.44 -3.59 -4.28
N MET A 15 -4.71 -3.89 -3.19
CA MET A 15 -3.43 -4.61 -3.28
C MET A 15 -3.58 -5.98 -3.96
N PHE A 16 -4.63 -6.74 -3.61
CA PHE A 16 -4.88 -8.03 -4.29
C PHE A 16 -5.02 -7.85 -5.80
N GLY A 17 -5.87 -6.90 -6.23
CA GLY A 17 -6.12 -6.66 -7.65
C GLY A 17 -4.86 -6.25 -8.42
N GLN A 18 -4.02 -5.42 -7.82
CA GLN A 18 -2.74 -5.00 -8.38
C GLN A 18 -1.78 -6.20 -8.54
N LEU A 19 -1.55 -6.96 -7.49
CA LEU A 19 -0.61 -8.09 -7.51
C LEU A 19 -1.08 -9.22 -8.41
N PHE A 20 -2.35 -9.64 -8.28
CA PHE A 20 -2.92 -10.70 -9.10
C PHE A 20 -3.07 -10.28 -10.56
N GLY A 21 -3.48 -9.06 -10.83
CA GLY A 21 -3.54 -8.52 -12.19
C GLY A 21 -2.18 -8.53 -12.88
N LYS A 22 -1.11 -8.10 -12.20
CA LYS A 22 0.27 -8.16 -12.71
C LYS A 22 0.75 -9.60 -12.97
N TYR A 23 0.39 -10.53 -12.09
CA TYR A 23 0.62 -11.95 -12.32
C TYR A 23 -0.06 -12.43 -13.62
N LEU A 24 -1.33 -12.07 -13.85
CA LEU A 24 -2.04 -12.46 -15.07
C LEU A 24 -1.40 -11.86 -16.34
N VAL A 25 -0.87 -10.64 -16.28
CA VAL A 25 -0.14 -10.01 -17.38
C VAL A 25 1.19 -10.75 -17.63
N LYS A 26 1.95 -11.03 -16.58
CA LYS A 26 3.22 -11.78 -16.67
C LYS A 26 3.03 -13.15 -17.33
N GLU A 27 1.95 -13.85 -16.99
CA GLU A 27 1.60 -15.15 -17.58
C GLU A 27 0.93 -15.04 -18.97
N ASN A 28 0.84 -13.83 -19.56
CA ASN A 28 0.19 -13.55 -20.85
C ASN A 28 -1.30 -13.98 -20.90
N ILE A 29 -1.98 -14.00 -19.77
CA ILE A 29 -3.42 -14.28 -19.64
C ILE A 29 -4.23 -12.98 -19.85
N LEU A 30 -3.64 -11.85 -19.51
CA LEU A 30 -4.22 -10.52 -19.63
C LEU A 30 -3.17 -9.56 -20.23
N ASP A 31 -3.60 -8.52 -20.92
CA ASP A 31 -2.71 -7.44 -21.37
C ASP A 31 -2.75 -6.25 -20.39
N GLU A 32 -1.69 -5.43 -20.42
CA GLU A 32 -1.51 -4.29 -19.50
C GLU A 32 -2.61 -3.23 -19.66
N GLU A 33 -3.09 -2.98 -20.89
CA GLU A 33 -4.14 -2.00 -21.15
C GLU A 33 -5.47 -2.45 -20.49
N THR A 34 -5.80 -3.73 -20.64
CA THR A 34 -7.00 -4.33 -20.02
C THR A 34 -6.89 -4.33 -18.49
N LEU A 35 -5.70 -4.64 -17.93
CA LEU A 35 -5.48 -4.56 -16.48
C LEU A 35 -5.74 -3.14 -15.95
N ASN A 36 -5.20 -2.12 -16.60
CA ASN A 36 -5.40 -0.72 -16.19
C ASN A 36 -6.89 -0.31 -16.22
N LYS A 37 -7.65 -0.77 -17.22
CA LYS A 37 -9.10 -0.57 -17.29
C LYS A 37 -9.82 -1.25 -16.11
N ILE A 38 -9.43 -2.49 -15.79
CA ILE A 38 -10.01 -3.26 -14.68
C ILE A 38 -9.76 -2.55 -13.34
N LEU A 39 -8.52 -2.16 -13.07
CA LEU A 39 -8.15 -1.48 -11.83
C LEU A 39 -8.89 -0.15 -11.66
N SER A 40 -9.02 0.62 -12.74
CA SER A 40 -9.78 1.89 -12.72
C SER A 40 -11.28 1.68 -12.48
N ALA A 41 -11.86 0.62 -13.03
CA ALA A 41 -13.27 0.31 -12.89
C ALA A 41 -13.60 -0.32 -11.52
N GLN A 42 -12.66 -1.04 -10.90
CA GLN A 42 -12.85 -1.71 -9.60
C GLN A 42 -13.33 -0.75 -8.51
N LEU A 43 -12.83 0.47 -8.47
CA LEU A 43 -13.12 1.46 -7.44
C LEU A 43 -14.57 2.00 -7.51
N GLN A 44 -15.27 1.78 -8.62
CA GLN A 44 -16.59 2.36 -8.89
C GLN A 44 -17.72 1.34 -8.88
N ILE A 45 -17.41 0.05 -8.72
CA ILE A 45 -18.40 -1.01 -8.91
C ILE A 45 -19.00 -1.52 -7.59
N ARG A 46 -20.31 -1.81 -7.63
CA ARG A 46 -20.97 -2.61 -6.61
C ARG A 46 -21.08 -4.06 -7.10
N VAL A 47 -20.49 -4.99 -6.35
CA VAL A 47 -20.41 -6.40 -6.75
C VAL A 47 -21.80 -7.02 -6.86
N LYS A 48 -22.05 -7.79 -7.93
CA LYS A 48 -23.29 -8.56 -8.09
C LYS A 48 -23.27 -9.78 -7.17
N LEU A 49 -24.39 -10.06 -6.49
CA LEU A 49 -24.50 -11.19 -5.57
C LEU A 49 -24.16 -12.54 -6.22
N GLY A 50 -24.52 -12.70 -7.50
CA GLY A 50 -24.19 -13.91 -8.25
C GLY A 50 -22.68 -14.18 -8.36
N VAL A 51 -21.87 -13.13 -8.56
CA VAL A 51 -20.40 -13.26 -8.62
C VAL A 51 -19.84 -13.72 -7.28
N ILE A 52 -20.32 -13.12 -6.18
CA ILE A 52 -19.89 -13.51 -4.84
C ILE A 52 -20.29 -14.95 -4.52
N ALA A 53 -21.55 -15.32 -4.83
CA ALA A 53 -22.07 -16.64 -4.56
C ALA A 53 -21.32 -17.74 -5.31
N VAL A 54 -20.86 -17.49 -6.54
CA VAL A 54 -20.04 -18.44 -7.30
C VAL A 54 -18.61 -18.50 -6.73
N ALA A 55 -18.02 -17.37 -6.40
CA ALA A 55 -16.68 -17.33 -5.79
C ALA A 55 -16.65 -18.04 -4.42
N ASP A 56 -17.72 -17.93 -3.64
CA ASP A 56 -17.88 -18.63 -2.35
C ASP A 56 -18.34 -20.10 -2.51
N LYS A 57 -18.47 -20.59 -3.75
CA LYS A 57 -18.93 -21.96 -4.04
C LYS A 57 -20.32 -22.30 -3.49
N LEU A 58 -21.13 -21.29 -3.25
CA LEU A 58 -22.54 -21.42 -2.84
C LEU A 58 -23.46 -21.69 -4.03
N LEU A 59 -23.09 -21.20 -5.21
CA LEU A 59 -23.77 -21.45 -6.48
C LEU A 59 -22.78 -21.91 -7.54
N THR A 60 -23.26 -22.67 -8.53
CA THR A 60 -22.52 -22.87 -9.77
C THR A 60 -22.68 -21.66 -10.70
N THR A 61 -21.83 -21.53 -11.71
CA THR A 61 -21.94 -20.47 -12.72
C THR A 61 -23.30 -20.58 -13.43
N GLU A 62 -23.74 -21.80 -13.78
CA GLU A 62 -25.00 -22.08 -14.45
C GLU A 62 -26.21 -21.66 -13.59
N GLN A 63 -26.15 -21.87 -12.27
CA GLN A 63 -27.20 -21.42 -11.34
C GLN A 63 -27.26 -19.90 -11.26
N ALA A 64 -26.12 -19.21 -11.17
CA ALA A 64 -26.08 -17.76 -11.14
C ALA A 64 -26.60 -17.15 -12.46
N ASP A 65 -26.23 -17.73 -13.60
CA ASP A 65 -26.71 -17.32 -14.93
C ASP A 65 -28.21 -17.54 -15.08
N GLU A 66 -28.75 -18.65 -14.58
CA GLU A 66 -30.20 -18.90 -14.56
C GLU A 66 -30.95 -17.87 -13.73
N ILE A 67 -30.46 -17.49 -12.54
CA ILE A 67 -31.07 -16.43 -11.74
C ILE A 67 -31.03 -15.09 -12.50
N ASN A 68 -29.90 -14.74 -13.12
CA ASN A 68 -29.80 -13.51 -13.92
C ASN A 68 -30.77 -13.51 -15.08
N ARG A 69 -31.00 -14.65 -15.75
CA ARG A 69 -31.98 -14.82 -16.81
C ARG A 69 -33.41 -14.62 -16.31
N ILE A 70 -33.73 -15.16 -15.14
CA ILE A 70 -35.06 -14.97 -14.52
C ILE A 70 -35.27 -13.51 -14.13
N GLN A 71 -34.25 -12.81 -13.58
CA GLN A 71 -34.32 -11.38 -13.26
C GLN A 71 -34.65 -10.50 -14.48
N GLN A 72 -34.21 -10.90 -15.67
CA GLN A 72 -34.55 -10.18 -16.92
C GLN A 72 -36.02 -10.36 -17.33
N GLN A 73 -36.66 -11.40 -16.84
CA GLN A 73 -38.07 -11.76 -17.19
C GLN A 73 -39.05 -11.39 -16.07
N GLU A 74 -38.58 -11.36 -14.84
CA GLU A 74 -39.37 -11.10 -13.64
C GLU A 74 -38.77 -9.97 -12.83
N ASP A 75 -39.60 -9.05 -12.32
CA ASP A 75 -39.14 -7.96 -11.45
C ASP A 75 -38.88 -8.47 -10.02
N LYS A 76 -37.87 -9.34 -9.87
CA LYS A 76 -37.46 -9.94 -8.59
C LYS A 76 -35.98 -9.69 -8.29
N ARG A 77 -35.66 -9.66 -7.00
CA ARG A 77 -34.25 -9.56 -6.57
C ARG A 77 -33.55 -10.91 -6.73
N PHE A 78 -32.20 -10.87 -6.96
CA PHE A 78 -31.37 -12.07 -7.05
C PHE A 78 -31.58 -13.02 -5.86
N GLY A 79 -31.59 -12.46 -4.64
CA GLY A 79 -31.75 -13.24 -3.41
C GLY A 79 -33.08 -13.95 -3.32
N ASP A 80 -34.16 -13.25 -3.70
CA ASP A 80 -35.52 -13.82 -3.67
C ASP A 80 -35.67 -15.03 -4.61
N ILE A 81 -35.12 -14.91 -5.83
CA ILE A 81 -35.10 -16.01 -6.80
C ILE A 81 -34.24 -17.19 -6.31
N ALA A 82 -33.08 -16.92 -5.73
CA ALA A 82 -32.21 -17.94 -5.22
C ALA A 82 -32.87 -18.74 -4.07
N ILE A 83 -33.61 -18.05 -3.19
CA ILE A 83 -34.36 -18.67 -2.09
C ILE A 83 -35.53 -19.47 -2.64
N GLU A 84 -36.33 -18.91 -3.57
CA GLU A 84 -37.46 -19.62 -4.21
C GLU A 84 -37.02 -20.89 -4.92
N LYS A 85 -35.84 -20.90 -5.52
CA LYS A 85 -35.22 -22.09 -6.14
C LYS A 85 -34.67 -23.08 -5.12
N GLY A 86 -34.55 -22.70 -3.84
CA GLY A 86 -33.96 -23.53 -2.80
C GLY A 86 -32.43 -23.65 -2.94
N TRP A 87 -31.79 -22.74 -3.66
CA TRP A 87 -30.35 -22.77 -3.89
C TRP A 87 -29.56 -22.02 -2.83
N LEU A 88 -30.16 -20.99 -2.20
CA LEU A 88 -29.58 -20.24 -1.10
C LEU A 88 -30.61 -20.05 0.03
N THR A 89 -30.12 -19.83 1.23
CA THR A 89 -30.91 -19.46 2.42
C THR A 89 -30.85 -17.95 2.68
N ASP A 90 -31.78 -17.42 3.48
CA ASP A 90 -31.79 -16.01 3.91
C ASP A 90 -30.48 -15.64 4.63
N ALA A 91 -29.92 -16.55 5.44
CA ALA A 91 -28.65 -16.33 6.13
C ALA A 91 -27.48 -16.19 5.15
N GLN A 92 -27.43 -17.04 4.12
CA GLN A 92 -26.40 -16.95 3.07
C GLN A 92 -26.55 -15.68 2.24
N ILE A 93 -27.79 -15.24 1.92
CA ILE A 93 -28.01 -13.96 1.23
C ILE A 93 -27.51 -12.79 2.09
N SER A 94 -27.77 -12.79 3.41
CA SER A 94 -27.28 -11.73 4.30
C SER A 94 -25.76 -11.68 4.34
N GLU A 95 -25.09 -12.83 4.39
CA GLU A 95 -23.63 -12.93 4.32
C GLU A 95 -23.07 -12.43 2.98
N LEU A 96 -23.71 -12.77 1.85
CA LEU A 96 -23.33 -12.29 0.53
C LEU A 96 -23.47 -10.75 0.41
N LEU A 97 -24.52 -10.17 1.01
CA LEU A 97 -24.73 -8.73 1.04
C LEU A 97 -23.64 -7.99 1.83
N GLU A 98 -23.14 -8.56 2.93
CA GLU A 98 -22.01 -8.02 3.68
C GLU A 98 -20.72 -8.03 2.87
N LYS A 99 -20.54 -9.02 2.00
CA LYS A 99 -19.35 -9.15 1.14
C LYS A 99 -19.36 -8.23 -0.09
N GLN A 100 -20.46 -7.56 -0.42
CA GLN A 100 -20.57 -6.71 -1.64
C GLN A 100 -19.57 -5.55 -1.71
N GLY A 101 -19.04 -5.10 -0.58
CA GLY A 101 -18.03 -4.06 -0.50
C GLY A 101 -16.58 -4.60 -0.44
N ASN A 102 -16.36 -5.90 -0.64
CA ASN A 102 -15.04 -6.50 -0.56
C ASN A 102 -14.22 -6.21 -1.83
N PRO A 103 -13.03 -5.60 -1.73
CA PRO A 103 -12.18 -5.22 -2.87
C PRO A 103 -11.79 -6.41 -3.76
N TYR A 104 -11.52 -7.55 -3.17
CA TYR A 104 -11.25 -8.80 -3.89
C TYR A 104 -12.42 -9.19 -4.81
N MET A 105 -13.65 -9.14 -4.30
CA MET A 105 -14.85 -9.47 -5.08
C MET A 105 -15.13 -8.42 -6.18
N GLN A 106 -14.86 -7.14 -5.89
CA GLN A 106 -14.96 -6.09 -6.90
C GLN A 106 -14.00 -6.35 -8.05
N PHE A 107 -12.73 -6.66 -7.74
CA PHE A 107 -11.73 -6.99 -8.76
C PHE A 107 -12.17 -8.19 -9.61
N LEU A 108 -12.60 -9.29 -8.98
CA LEU A 108 -13.04 -10.49 -9.71
C LEU A 108 -14.21 -10.20 -10.65
N GLN A 109 -15.19 -9.42 -10.21
CA GLN A 109 -16.32 -9.06 -11.08
C GLN A 109 -15.85 -8.28 -12.30
N VAL A 110 -15.05 -7.21 -12.08
CA VAL A 110 -14.57 -6.37 -13.18
C VAL A 110 -13.67 -7.19 -14.12
N LEU A 111 -12.83 -8.08 -13.58
CA LEU A 111 -11.99 -8.99 -14.35
C LEU A 111 -12.84 -9.84 -15.31
N VAL A 112 -13.88 -10.49 -14.82
CA VAL A 112 -14.77 -11.34 -15.64
C VAL A 112 -15.56 -10.52 -16.66
N GLU A 113 -16.01 -9.33 -16.31
CA GLU A 113 -16.79 -8.46 -17.20
C GLU A 113 -15.94 -7.81 -18.30
N ASN A 114 -14.65 -7.56 -18.08
CA ASN A 114 -13.78 -6.83 -18.99
C ASN A 114 -12.68 -7.69 -19.65
N SER A 115 -12.69 -9.00 -19.42
CA SER A 115 -11.74 -9.91 -20.05
C SER A 115 -12.43 -11.17 -20.60
N SER A 116 -11.69 -12.01 -21.30
CA SER A 116 -12.16 -13.33 -21.75
C SER A 116 -12.04 -14.43 -20.68
N ILE A 117 -11.62 -14.07 -19.46
CA ILE A 117 -11.37 -15.02 -18.37
C ILE A 117 -12.70 -15.48 -17.79
N LYS A 118 -12.92 -16.81 -17.83
CA LYS A 118 -14.13 -17.40 -17.23
C LYS A 118 -13.94 -17.54 -15.71
N ILE A 119 -14.98 -17.25 -14.94
CA ILE A 119 -14.99 -17.36 -13.48
C ILE A 119 -14.53 -18.77 -13.01
N SER A 120 -14.90 -19.83 -13.74
CA SER A 120 -14.50 -21.22 -13.44
C SER A 120 -13.00 -21.51 -13.58
N LYS A 121 -12.21 -20.57 -14.14
CA LYS A 121 -10.76 -20.70 -14.28
C LYS A 121 -10.00 -19.89 -13.23
N ILE A 122 -10.66 -18.95 -12.58
CA ILE A 122 -10.03 -18.00 -11.66
C ILE A 122 -9.39 -18.70 -10.47
N ASP A 123 -10.07 -19.69 -9.87
CA ASP A 123 -9.51 -20.44 -8.72
C ASP A 123 -8.15 -21.06 -9.07
N GLY A 124 -8.00 -21.65 -10.26
CA GLY A 124 -6.72 -22.21 -10.71
C GLY A 124 -5.63 -21.16 -10.85
N TYR A 125 -5.94 -19.98 -11.41
CA TYR A 125 -4.98 -18.90 -11.51
C TYR A 125 -4.60 -18.31 -10.14
N ILE A 126 -5.55 -18.27 -9.20
CA ILE A 126 -5.30 -17.83 -7.82
C ILE A 126 -4.38 -18.84 -7.10
N ASP A 127 -4.61 -20.13 -7.26
CA ASP A 127 -3.78 -21.17 -6.66
C ASP A 127 -2.33 -21.11 -7.19
N ASP A 128 -2.14 -20.84 -8.47
CA ASP A 128 -0.82 -20.70 -9.08
C ASP A 128 -0.13 -19.40 -8.65
N PHE A 129 -0.86 -18.29 -8.58
CA PHE A 129 -0.41 -17.01 -8.05
C PHE A 129 0.03 -17.14 -6.58
N GLN A 130 -0.76 -17.81 -5.73
CA GLN A 130 -0.42 -18.06 -4.33
C GLN A 130 0.89 -18.82 -4.20
N LYS A 131 1.10 -19.85 -5.03
CA LYS A 131 2.34 -20.64 -5.06
C LYS A 131 3.53 -19.80 -5.52
N GLU A 132 3.35 -18.96 -6.55
CA GLU A 132 4.40 -18.08 -7.06
C GLU A 132 4.89 -17.10 -5.99
N LEU A 133 3.97 -16.46 -5.27
CA LEU A 133 4.32 -15.55 -4.17
C LEU A 133 4.79 -16.30 -2.92
N GLY A 134 4.58 -17.63 -2.85
CA GLY A 134 4.90 -18.45 -1.68
C GLY A 134 4.11 -18.04 -0.44
N LEU A 135 2.83 -17.66 -0.64
CA LEU A 135 1.91 -17.32 0.44
C LEU A 135 1.28 -18.61 1.01
N ASN A 136 1.14 -18.67 2.33
CA ASN A 136 0.26 -19.65 2.96
C ASN A 136 -1.22 -19.20 2.87
N ASP A 137 -2.14 -20.08 3.28
CA ASP A 137 -3.59 -19.82 3.18
C ASP A 137 -4.03 -18.63 4.03
N GLU A 138 -3.42 -18.43 5.20
CA GLU A 138 -3.72 -17.28 6.08
C GLU A 138 -3.27 -15.96 5.44
N GLN A 139 -2.08 -15.93 4.85
CA GLN A 139 -1.54 -14.77 4.14
C GLN A 139 -2.36 -14.46 2.87
N MET A 140 -2.80 -15.49 2.15
CA MET A 140 -3.67 -15.30 0.99
C MET A 140 -5.05 -14.78 1.40
N ALA A 141 -5.61 -15.26 2.52
CA ALA A 141 -6.86 -14.73 3.07
C ALA A 141 -6.70 -13.28 3.55
N ALA A 142 -5.56 -12.92 4.14
CA ALA A 142 -5.22 -11.56 4.52
C ALA A 142 -5.11 -10.64 3.29
N LEU A 143 -4.42 -11.09 2.22
CA LEU A 143 -4.29 -10.34 0.97
C LEU A 143 -5.67 -10.09 0.31
N LYS A 144 -6.56 -11.08 0.29
CA LYS A 144 -7.95 -10.91 -0.21
C LYS A 144 -8.79 -9.93 0.62
N LYS A 145 -8.40 -9.65 1.86
CA LYS A 145 -9.05 -8.68 2.76
C LYS A 145 -8.32 -7.35 2.83
N ASP A 146 -7.23 -7.20 2.09
CA ASP A 146 -6.30 -6.08 2.18
C ASP A 146 -5.77 -5.83 3.61
N ASP A 147 -5.58 -6.91 4.37
CA ASP A 147 -4.95 -6.88 5.68
C ASP A 147 -3.43 -6.85 5.52
N VAL A 148 -2.88 -5.63 5.57
CA VAL A 148 -1.45 -5.37 5.42
C VAL A 148 -0.62 -6.15 6.44
N ASP A 149 -1.06 -6.18 7.72
CA ASP A 149 -0.30 -6.82 8.79
C ASP A 149 -0.23 -8.34 8.60
N GLY A 150 -1.30 -8.94 8.07
CA GLY A 150 -1.36 -10.36 7.76
C GLY A 150 -0.51 -10.78 6.56
N VAL A 151 -0.21 -9.84 5.64
CA VAL A 151 0.48 -10.17 4.38
C VAL A 151 1.93 -9.69 4.33
N VAL A 152 2.29 -8.60 5.01
CA VAL A 152 3.62 -7.97 4.91
C VAL A 152 4.76 -8.92 5.24
N GLY A 153 4.55 -9.86 6.16
CA GLY A 153 5.54 -10.88 6.53
C GLY A 153 5.98 -11.78 5.37
N ALA A 154 5.12 -11.96 4.35
CA ALA A 154 5.49 -12.71 3.16
C ALA A 154 6.49 -11.95 2.27
N PHE A 155 6.41 -10.63 2.24
CA PHE A 155 7.28 -9.74 1.45
C PHE A 155 8.55 -9.31 2.19
N THR A 156 8.65 -9.61 3.49
CA THR A 156 9.81 -9.28 4.33
C THR A 156 10.58 -10.50 4.81
N LYS A 157 10.52 -11.62 4.08
CA LYS A 157 11.16 -12.91 4.48
C LYS A 157 12.65 -12.77 4.75
N ASP A 158 13.34 -11.96 3.94
CA ASP A 158 14.78 -11.72 4.04
C ASP A 158 15.14 -10.63 5.07
N ALA A 159 14.12 -9.93 5.61
CA ALA A 159 14.27 -8.79 6.50
C ALA A 159 13.39 -9.00 7.76
N GLN A 160 13.82 -9.89 8.64
CA GLN A 160 13.05 -10.26 9.83
C GLN A 160 13.09 -9.20 10.94
N GLY A 161 12.15 -9.25 11.87
CA GLY A 161 12.14 -8.44 13.07
C GLY A 161 11.72 -6.98 12.82
N TYR A 162 12.63 -6.04 13.07
CA TYR A 162 12.31 -4.60 13.02
C TYR A 162 11.98 -4.11 11.62
N ALA A 163 12.62 -4.61 10.57
CA ALA A 163 12.35 -4.21 9.19
C ALA A 163 10.91 -4.55 8.79
N ALA A 164 10.40 -5.72 9.18
CA ALA A 164 9.00 -6.09 8.95
C ALA A 164 8.03 -5.19 9.74
N LYS A 165 8.36 -4.86 11.01
CA LYS A 165 7.55 -3.93 11.81
C LYS A 165 7.50 -2.54 11.17
N ILE A 166 8.63 -2.04 10.67
CA ILE A 166 8.72 -0.75 9.97
C ILE A 166 7.89 -0.79 8.68
N ALA A 167 8.05 -1.83 7.85
CA ALA A 167 7.30 -1.97 6.61
C ALA A 167 5.78 -1.98 6.87
N SER A 168 5.30 -2.77 7.83
CA SER A 168 3.90 -2.79 8.22
C SER A 168 3.39 -1.41 8.65
N LEU A 169 4.16 -0.69 9.47
CA LEU A 169 3.83 0.66 9.92
C LEU A 169 3.77 1.65 8.75
N VAL A 170 4.74 1.60 7.84
CA VAL A 170 4.80 2.44 6.64
C VAL A 170 3.58 2.22 5.76
N LEU A 171 3.26 0.97 5.44
CA LEU A 171 2.14 0.63 4.55
C LEU A 171 0.80 1.09 5.12
N ARG A 172 0.56 0.93 6.43
CA ARG A 172 -0.64 1.48 7.07
C ARG A 172 -0.71 3.00 6.98
N ASN A 173 0.42 3.71 7.06
CA ASN A 173 0.43 5.16 6.96
C ASN A 173 0.32 5.64 5.50
N ILE A 174 0.87 4.91 4.52
CA ILE A 174 0.61 5.16 3.10
C ILE A 174 -0.88 5.05 2.82
N THR A 175 -1.54 3.97 3.27
CA THR A 175 -2.98 3.80 3.18
C THR A 175 -3.75 4.99 3.78
N ARG A 176 -3.34 5.41 4.97
CA ARG A 176 -4.06 6.43 5.72
C ARG A 176 -3.92 7.84 5.13
N PHE A 177 -2.78 8.17 4.57
CA PHE A 177 -2.45 9.54 4.19
C PHE A 177 -2.21 9.73 2.69
N VAL A 178 -1.72 8.72 1.98
CA VAL A 178 -1.22 8.90 0.62
C VAL A 178 -2.16 8.31 -0.43
N SER A 179 -2.29 7.00 -0.47
CA SER A 179 -3.10 6.30 -1.47
C SER A 179 -3.48 4.90 -1.01
N ASN A 180 -4.64 4.44 -1.45
CA ASN A 180 -5.06 3.03 -1.31
C ASN A 180 -4.74 2.21 -2.55
N ASN A 181 -4.33 2.86 -3.62
CA ASN A 181 -3.95 2.23 -4.88
C ASN A 181 -2.44 1.99 -4.92
N TYR A 182 -1.97 1.01 -4.17
CA TYR A 182 -0.57 0.59 -4.18
C TYR A 182 -0.42 -0.93 -4.09
N TYR A 183 0.74 -1.40 -4.49
CA TYR A 183 1.22 -2.76 -4.25
C TYR A 183 2.71 -2.71 -3.88
N ILE A 184 3.24 -3.83 -3.39
CA ILE A 184 4.63 -3.94 -2.91
C ILE A 184 5.34 -5.09 -3.62
N ASP A 185 6.67 -5.02 -3.66
CA ASP A 185 7.54 -6.14 -4.01
C ASP A 185 8.33 -6.59 -2.78
N ASN A 186 9.03 -7.72 -2.91
CA ASN A 186 9.83 -8.28 -1.84
C ASN A 186 10.90 -7.31 -1.34
N MET A 187 11.00 -7.16 -0.03
CA MET A 187 12.10 -6.44 0.61
C MET A 187 13.41 -7.20 0.39
N LYS A 188 14.42 -6.52 -0.08
CA LYS A 188 15.73 -7.10 -0.40
C LYS A 188 16.82 -6.41 0.40
N LYS A 189 17.81 -7.21 0.81
CA LYS A 189 19.06 -6.71 1.40
C LYS A 189 19.94 -6.14 0.29
N ILE A 190 20.49 -4.96 0.52
CA ILE A 190 21.37 -4.24 -0.40
C ILE A 190 22.61 -3.72 0.33
N ASP A 191 23.62 -3.34 -0.43
CA ASP A 191 24.84 -2.66 0.05
C ASP A 191 25.00 -1.25 -0.52
N HIS A 192 24.21 -0.91 -1.54
CA HIS A 192 24.13 0.42 -2.13
C HIS A 192 22.76 0.63 -2.80
N LEU A 193 22.34 1.91 -2.90
CA LEU A 193 21.16 2.36 -3.59
C LEU A 193 21.42 3.69 -4.29
N ASP A 194 21.38 3.70 -5.61
CA ASP A 194 21.37 4.93 -6.40
C ASP A 194 19.99 5.55 -6.35
N TYR A 195 19.89 6.86 -6.13
CA TYR A 195 18.62 7.58 -6.07
C TYR A 195 18.73 9.03 -6.57
N ARG A 196 17.60 9.54 -7.05
CA ARG A 196 17.44 10.96 -7.44
C ARG A 196 17.08 11.81 -6.23
N CYS A 197 16.13 11.36 -5.41
CA CYS A 197 15.74 12.01 -4.17
C CYS A 197 15.62 10.95 -3.08
N MET A 198 16.02 11.32 -1.86
CA MET A 198 15.80 10.51 -0.66
C MET A 198 15.50 11.46 0.51
N ALA A 199 14.49 11.12 1.30
CA ALA A 199 14.26 11.70 2.61
C ALA A 199 14.41 10.58 3.65
N ALA A 200 15.30 10.78 4.63
CA ALA A 200 15.62 9.75 5.62
C ALA A 200 15.80 10.35 7.01
N GLN A 201 15.60 9.52 8.03
CA GLN A 201 15.79 9.89 9.41
C GLN A 201 16.48 8.77 10.17
N LYS A 202 17.46 9.14 10.98
CA LYS A 202 18.15 8.23 11.89
C LYS A 202 17.52 8.29 13.26
N SER A 203 17.56 7.17 13.96
CA SER A 203 17.32 7.08 15.40
C SER A 203 18.36 6.17 16.04
N GLU A 204 18.76 6.52 17.25
CA GLU A 204 19.84 5.89 18.00
C GLU A 204 19.29 5.32 19.32
N GLY A 205 19.86 4.18 19.76
CA GLY A 205 19.45 3.53 21.01
C GLY A 205 20.16 2.20 21.23
N ALA A 206 19.45 1.23 21.79
CA ALA A 206 19.97 -0.13 21.90
C ALA A 206 20.23 -0.77 20.51
N HIS A 207 19.50 -0.30 19.51
CA HIS A 207 19.70 -0.51 18.09
C HIS A 207 19.59 0.82 17.37
N ASP A 208 20.39 1.00 16.33
CA ASP A 208 20.36 2.17 15.47
C ASP A 208 19.53 1.88 14.23
N PHE A 209 18.67 2.84 13.86
CA PHE A 209 17.82 2.73 12.69
C PHE A 209 18.02 3.91 11.75
N CYS A 210 17.87 3.66 10.45
CA CYS A 210 17.67 4.70 9.46
C CYS A 210 16.45 4.31 8.61
N ILE A 211 15.41 5.11 8.67
CA ILE A 211 14.18 4.92 7.89
C ILE A 211 14.08 6.04 6.87
N GLY A 212 13.75 5.72 5.62
CA GLY A 212 13.62 6.72 4.58
C GLY A 212 12.80 6.25 3.40
N PHE A 213 12.45 7.22 2.55
CA PHE A 213 11.91 6.99 1.22
C PHE A 213 12.90 7.47 0.18
N ALA A 214 13.08 6.67 -0.86
CA ALA A 214 13.93 7.00 -1.99
C ALA A 214 13.16 6.89 -3.31
N MET A 215 13.52 7.73 -4.26
CA MET A 215 13.01 7.74 -5.61
C MET A 215 14.18 7.59 -6.58
N LYS A 216 14.28 6.48 -7.31
CA LYS A 216 15.37 6.19 -8.25
C LYS A 216 15.30 7.09 -9.48
N ASP A 217 14.12 7.20 -10.06
CA ASP A 217 13.84 8.03 -11.21
C ASP A 217 12.89 9.16 -10.85
N ILE A 218 12.89 10.25 -11.63
CA ILE A 218 11.94 11.35 -11.41
C ILE A 218 10.54 10.84 -11.75
N ASN A 219 9.69 10.80 -10.73
CA ASN A 219 8.28 10.46 -10.82
C ASN A 219 7.46 11.29 -9.83
N GLU A 220 6.17 11.04 -9.73
CA GLU A 220 5.27 11.83 -8.88
C GLU A 220 5.13 11.29 -7.44
N THR A 221 5.83 10.21 -7.07
CA THR A 221 5.60 9.56 -5.77
C THR A 221 5.92 10.47 -4.58
N PHE A 222 6.99 11.26 -4.64
CA PHE A 222 7.31 12.24 -3.59
C PHE A 222 6.25 13.33 -3.49
N ILE A 223 5.72 13.81 -4.62
CA ILE A 223 4.62 14.77 -4.64
C ILE A 223 3.38 14.15 -4.00
N LYS A 224 3.00 12.93 -4.39
CA LYS A 224 1.84 12.22 -3.82
C LYS A 224 1.96 12.01 -2.31
N VAL A 225 3.16 11.63 -1.84
CA VAL A 225 3.42 11.48 -0.40
C VAL A 225 3.30 12.84 0.31
N ALA A 226 3.91 13.90 -0.25
CA ALA A 226 3.85 15.24 0.32
C ALA A 226 2.41 15.77 0.39
N GLU A 227 1.68 15.73 -0.73
CA GLU A 227 0.28 16.17 -0.82
C GLU A 227 -0.64 15.37 0.11
N GLY A 228 -0.49 14.06 0.11
CA GLY A 228 -1.30 13.18 0.94
C GLY A 228 -1.10 13.42 2.44
N TYR A 229 0.14 13.65 2.85
CA TYR A 229 0.48 13.88 4.24
C TYR A 229 0.16 15.30 4.73
N THR A 230 0.49 16.33 3.94
CA THR A 230 0.29 17.74 4.35
C THR A 230 -1.10 18.27 4.04
N GLY A 231 -1.76 17.72 3.01
CA GLY A 231 -2.99 18.27 2.43
C GLY A 231 -2.77 19.52 1.56
N GLU A 232 -1.51 19.87 1.29
CA GLU A 232 -1.11 20.99 0.41
C GLU A 232 -0.86 20.47 -1.01
N GLN A 233 -0.98 21.33 -2.03
CA GLN A 233 -0.74 20.95 -3.43
C GLN A 233 0.66 21.37 -3.86
N PHE A 234 1.37 20.51 -4.58
CA PHE A 234 2.71 20.76 -5.10
C PHE A 234 2.74 20.57 -6.61
N ASN A 235 3.37 21.52 -7.32
CA ASN A 235 3.41 21.51 -8.78
C ASN A 235 4.67 20.85 -9.36
N MET A 236 5.69 20.64 -8.55
CA MET A 236 6.96 20.04 -8.97
C MET A 236 7.71 19.46 -7.77
N THR A 237 8.59 18.53 -8.03
CA THR A 237 9.55 18.02 -7.04
C THR A 237 10.56 19.14 -6.69
N GLY A 238 10.89 19.28 -5.43
CA GLY A 238 11.83 20.28 -4.95
C GLY A 238 12.02 20.21 -3.44
N VAL A 239 12.70 21.21 -2.88
CA VAL A 239 13.03 21.26 -1.45
C VAL A 239 11.77 21.16 -0.58
N GLU A 240 10.69 21.85 -0.94
CA GLU A 240 9.43 21.85 -0.18
C GLU A 240 8.79 20.47 -0.16
N VAL A 241 8.80 19.75 -1.29
CA VAL A 241 8.32 18.36 -1.39
C VAL A 241 9.20 17.43 -0.56
N SER A 242 10.53 17.58 -0.66
CA SER A 242 11.48 16.78 0.11
C SER A 242 11.35 17.01 1.62
N ASP A 243 11.09 18.25 2.06
CA ASP A 243 10.80 18.57 3.45
C ASP A 243 9.48 17.90 3.92
N ALA A 244 8.43 17.98 3.11
CA ALA A 244 7.14 17.35 3.44
C ALA A 244 7.24 15.82 3.53
N VAL A 245 7.99 15.18 2.62
CA VAL A 245 8.30 13.74 2.72
C VAL A 245 9.14 13.45 3.97
N GLY A 246 10.09 14.32 4.31
CA GLY A 246 10.86 14.24 5.55
C GLY A 246 9.98 14.28 6.81
N GLU A 247 8.98 15.16 6.84
CA GLU A 247 8.00 15.22 7.93
C GLU A 247 7.16 13.93 8.01
N PHE A 248 6.82 13.33 6.88
CA PHE A 248 6.15 12.04 6.87
C PHE A 248 7.06 10.92 7.42
N VAL A 249 8.35 10.91 7.05
CA VAL A 249 9.35 9.98 7.64
C VAL A 249 9.47 10.21 9.14
N ASN A 250 9.49 11.48 9.60
CA ASN A 250 9.53 11.81 11.01
C ASN A 250 8.30 11.30 11.78
N CYS A 251 7.11 11.41 11.19
CA CYS A 251 5.90 10.82 11.74
C CYS A 251 6.03 9.30 11.92
N ILE A 252 6.53 8.59 10.90
CA ILE A 252 6.74 7.14 10.94
C ILE A 252 7.77 6.75 11.99
N SER A 253 8.91 7.47 12.06
CA SER A 253 9.95 7.24 13.06
C SER A 253 9.43 7.45 14.48
N GLY A 254 8.61 8.47 14.71
CA GLY A 254 7.97 8.73 16.00
C GLY A 254 7.00 7.63 16.41
N LEU A 255 6.20 7.12 15.47
CA LEU A 255 5.30 5.99 15.72
C LEU A 255 6.09 4.70 15.99
N PHE A 256 7.19 4.48 15.25
CA PHE A 256 8.07 3.33 15.47
C PHE A 256 8.75 3.41 16.84
N ALA A 257 9.32 4.55 17.22
CA ALA A 257 9.93 4.74 18.53
C ALA A 257 8.91 4.52 19.66
N THR A 258 7.67 5.01 19.48
CA THR A 258 6.59 4.76 20.46
C THR A 258 6.26 3.26 20.58
N ALA A 259 6.28 2.52 19.49
CA ALA A 259 6.09 1.08 19.50
C ALA A 259 7.25 0.35 20.20
N MET A 260 8.49 0.78 19.95
CA MET A 260 9.68 0.20 20.58
C MET A 260 9.75 0.49 22.07
N ALA A 261 9.34 1.70 22.51
CA ALA A 261 9.27 2.04 23.93
C ALA A 261 8.31 1.11 24.72
N LYS A 262 7.22 0.65 24.10
CA LYS A 262 6.32 -0.35 24.70
C LYS A 262 7.00 -1.72 24.88
N ASP A 263 7.94 -2.04 24.01
CA ASP A 263 8.77 -3.25 24.07
C ASP A 263 10.02 -3.03 24.98
N GLY A 264 10.14 -1.88 25.65
CA GLY A 264 11.23 -1.55 26.57
C GLY A 264 12.49 -0.98 25.91
N MET A 265 12.40 -0.57 24.63
CA MET A 265 13.50 0.04 23.88
C MET A 265 13.24 1.53 23.67
N GLU A 266 14.07 2.38 24.25
CA GLU A 266 14.04 3.83 23.99
C GLU A 266 14.92 4.17 22.79
N LEU A 267 14.42 5.07 21.92
CA LEU A 267 15.09 5.56 20.74
C LEU A 267 15.14 7.09 20.78
N GLU A 268 16.34 7.66 20.56
CA GLU A 268 16.54 9.08 20.29
C GLU A 268 16.39 9.31 18.78
N ILE A 269 15.42 10.14 18.40
CA ILE A 269 15.16 10.45 16.98
C ILE A 269 15.97 11.68 16.60
N LEU A 270 16.84 11.55 15.60
CA LEU A 270 17.63 12.64 15.06
C LEU A 270 16.81 13.43 14.01
N PRO A 271 17.22 14.65 13.63
CA PRO A 271 16.53 15.40 12.57
C PRO A 271 16.47 14.62 11.25
N GLN A 272 15.33 14.71 10.55
CA GLN A 272 15.20 14.18 9.19
C GLN A 272 16.08 14.96 8.22
N VAL A 273 16.58 14.29 7.18
CA VAL A 273 17.50 14.86 6.20
C VAL A 273 17.07 14.45 4.79
N ALA A 274 17.10 15.38 3.86
CA ALA A 274 16.86 15.15 2.45
C ALA A 274 18.18 15.17 1.66
N TYR A 275 18.25 14.34 0.62
CA TYR A 275 19.41 14.16 -0.26
C TYR A 275 18.95 14.11 -1.71
N GLU A 276 19.78 14.59 -2.62
CA GLU A 276 19.55 14.52 -4.07
C GLU A 276 20.73 13.97 -4.83
N ASN A 277 20.45 13.15 -5.86
CA ASN A 277 21.45 12.66 -6.82
C ASN A 277 22.66 12.01 -6.16
N GLN A 278 22.42 11.10 -5.22
CA GLN A 278 23.50 10.44 -4.47
C GLN A 278 23.32 8.93 -4.44
N VAL A 279 24.22 8.28 -3.74
CA VAL A 279 24.22 6.85 -3.50
C VAL A 279 24.18 6.62 -2.00
N ALA A 280 23.16 5.93 -1.52
CA ALA A 280 23.20 5.35 -0.17
C ALA A 280 24.16 4.16 -0.18
N LYS A 281 25.05 4.10 0.80
CA LYS A 281 26.07 3.05 0.93
C LYS A 281 25.96 2.36 2.27
N GLY A 282 26.34 1.10 2.30
CA GLY A 282 26.27 0.25 3.48
C GLY A 282 25.04 -0.65 3.49
N GLU A 283 25.05 -1.62 4.38
CA GLU A 283 24.03 -2.65 4.47
C GLU A 283 22.69 -2.06 4.88
N ALA A 284 21.67 -2.28 4.05
CA ALA A 284 20.30 -1.84 4.28
C ALA A 284 19.30 -2.80 3.64
N TYR A 285 18.03 -2.57 3.89
CA TYR A 285 16.91 -3.23 3.24
C TYR A 285 16.14 -2.23 2.40
N VAL A 286 15.68 -2.64 1.23
CA VAL A 286 14.82 -1.84 0.36
C VAL A 286 13.58 -2.64 -0.01
N MET A 287 12.41 -2.03 0.17
CA MET A 287 11.13 -2.55 -0.30
C MET A 287 10.56 -1.60 -1.35
N PRO A 288 10.43 -2.02 -2.60
CA PRO A 288 9.73 -1.24 -3.61
C PRO A 288 8.23 -1.19 -3.28
N ILE A 289 7.68 0.02 -3.28
CA ILE A 289 6.26 0.33 -3.10
C ILE A 289 5.81 1.06 -4.36
N PHE A 290 4.83 0.52 -5.06
CA PHE A 290 4.32 1.12 -6.29
C PHE A 290 3.00 1.83 -6.00
N ILE A 291 3.02 3.17 -5.99
CA ILE A 291 1.86 4.02 -5.73
C ILE A 291 1.33 4.54 -7.08
N ASP A 292 0.10 4.18 -7.43
CA ASP A 292 -0.50 4.52 -8.73
C ASP A 292 0.39 4.12 -9.93
N GLY A 293 1.13 3.02 -9.78
CA GLY A 293 2.03 2.47 -10.81
C GLY A 293 3.46 3.01 -10.79
N GLU A 294 3.78 4.00 -9.98
CA GLU A 294 5.12 4.60 -9.87
C GLU A 294 5.87 4.10 -8.63
N GLU A 295 7.17 3.84 -8.78
CA GLU A 295 8.01 3.24 -7.75
C GLU A 295 8.48 4.26 -6.70
N LEU A 296 8.31 3.90 -5.44
CA LEU A 296 8.87 4.54 -4.26
C LEU A 296 9.55 3.47 -3.41
N ASP A 297 10.83 3.61 -3.11
CA ASP A 297 11.56 2.67 -2.28
C ASP A 297 11.43 3.04 -0.79
N LEU A 298 10.95 2.12 0.03
CA LEU A 298 11.18 2.17 1.47
C LEU A 298 12.61 1.68 1.76
N TYR A 299 13.42 2.57 2.33
CA TYR A 299 14.79 2.29 2.76
C TYR A 299 14.84 2.08 4.28
N VAL A 300 15.43 0.96 4.73
CA VAL A 300 15.57 0.64 6.16
C VAL A 300 16.99 0.11 6.42
N ALA A 301 17.76 0.81 7.24
CA ALA A 301 19.03 0.31 7.75
C ALA A 301 18.92 0.08 9.27
N ILE A 302 19.53 -1.02 9.75
CA ILE A 302 19.48 -1.44 11.16
C ILE A 302 20.89 -1.83 11.59
N ASP A 303 21.40 -1.20 12.66
CA ASP A 303 22.73 -1.47 13.24
C ASP A 303 23.85 -1.49 12.20
N SER A 304 23.73 -0.65 11.20
CA SER A 304 24.67 -0.64 10.08
C SER A 304 25.37 0.71 9.94
N ASN A 305 26.57 0.68 9.35
CA ASN A 305 27.29 1.89 8.94
C ASN A 305 26.67 2.55 7.70
N ALA A 306 25.40 2.29 7.44
CA ALA A 306 24.71 2.80 6.27
C ALA A 306 24.64 4.33 6.29
N GLN A 307 25.06 4.92 5.17
CA GLN A 307 25.04 6.35 4.94
C GLN A 307 24.06 6.66 3.80
N PRO A 308 22.90 7.27 4.10
CA PRO A 308 21.92 7.65 3.07
C PRO A 308 22.50 8.57 2.00
N GLY A 309 23.45 9.43 2.36
CA GLY A 309 24.13 10.33 1.46
C GLY A 309 25.26 11.08 2.18
N SER A 310 26.10 11.81 1.43
CA SER A 310 27.24 12.56 1.96
C SER A 310 26.97 14.07 2.12
N MET A 311 26.04 14.62 1.31
CA MET A 311 25.68 16.04 1.32
C MET A 311 24.16 16.19 1.37
N PRO A 312 23.58 16.53 2.52
CA PRO A 312 22.15 16.79 2.63
C PRO A 312 21.76 18.06 1.87
N ILE A 313 20.53 18.12 1.36
CA ILE A 313 19.92 19.38 0.92
C ILE A 313 19.64 20.17 2.19
N ILE A 314 20.22 21.35 2.31
CA ILE A 314 19.90 22.27 3.40
C ILE A 314 18.60 22.98 3.03
N GLY A 315 17.47 22.36 3.34
CA GLY A 315 16.17 23.02 3.34
C GLY A 315 16.06 24.02 4.49
N LYS A 316 15.13 24.94 4.41
CA LYS A 316 14.83 25.82 5.56
C LYS A 316 14.35 24.92 6.70
N MET A 317 15.21 24.61 7.67
CA MET A 317 14.75 24.11 8.95
C MET A 317 13.65 25.05 9.44
N ARG A 318 12.41 24.61 9.53
CA ARG A 318 11.44 25.24 10.42
C ARG A 318 11.90 24.92 11.84
N VAL A 319 12.82 25.73 12.33
CA VAL A 319 13.17 25.71 13.74
C VAL A 319 11.90 26.22 14.46
N ASN A 320 11.18 25.30 15.11
CA ASN A 320 10.21 25.65 16.14
C ASN A 320 10.97 26.13 17.39
N GLN A 321 11.82 27.15 17.23
CA GLN A 321 12.43 27.86 18.33
C GLN A 321 11.52 29.04 18.67
N THR A 322 11.09 29.08 19.92
CA THR A 322 10.43 30.25 20.50
C THR A 322 11.32 31.48 20.33
N GLN A 323 10.75 32.65 20.10
CA GLN A 323 11.46 33.94 19.85
C GLN A 323 12.55 34.32 20.89
N SER A 324 12.70 33.56 21.99
CA SER A 324 13.74 33.76 22.99
C SER A 324 15.12 33.29 22.59
N ASP A 325 15.25 32.33 21.62
CA ASP A 325 16.54 31.68 21.32
C ASP A 325 17.30 32.35 20.15
N ILE A 326 16.68 33.35 19.48
CA ILE A 326 17.24 34.00 18.29
C ILE A 326 18.34 35.04 18.64
N LYS A 327 18.50 35.40 19.90
CA LYS A 327 19.43 36.49 20.27
C LYS A 327 20.90 36.14 20.39
N ASP A 328 21.25 34.84 20.51
CA ASP A 328 22.64 34.42 20.81
C ASP A 328 23.39 33.70 19.68
N ALA A 329 22.76 33.44 18.55
CA ALA A 329 23.42 32.81 17.41
C ALA A 329 23.87 33.86 16.37
N LYS A 330 25.03 34.46 16.56
CA LYS A 330 25.78 35.11 15.49
C LYS A 330 26.49 34.05 14.66
N GLY A 331 25.77 33.42 13.75
CA GLY A 331 26.30 32.53 12.74
C GLY A 331 25.84 33.00 11.36
N THR A 332 26.77 33.24 10.48
CA THR A 332 26.62 33.78 9.13
C THR A 332 25.68 32.88 8.30
N VAL A 333 24.58 33.46 7.88
CA VAL A 333 23.71 32.85 6.86
C VAL A 333 24.40 33.08 5.51
N VAL A 334 24.81 32.00 4.85
CA VAL A 334 25.18 32.04 3.44
C VAL A 334 23.95 31.62 2.66
N ILE A 335 23.47 32.51 1.81
CA ILE A 335 22.34 32.35 0.89
C ILE A 335 22.73 31.41 -0.26
#